data_721cb3134833e84aed13f4146abfab66
#
_entry.id   721cb3134833e84aed13f4146abfab66
#
_cell.length_a   1.000
_cell.length_b   1.000
_cell.length_c   1.000
_cell.angle_alpha   90.00
_cell.angle_beta   90.00
_cell.angle_gamma   90.00
#
_symmetry.space_group_name_H-M   'P 1'
#
loop_
_entity.id
_entity.type
_entity.pdbx_description
1 polymer ?
#
loop_
_entity_poly.entity_id
_entity_poly.type
_entity_poly.pdbx_seq_one_letter_code
_entity_poly.pdbx_strand_id
1 'polypeptide(L)'
;VRLVGSEMCIRDSFTNHMYALAADLLEKYNLPFDVMLPLIDETARKVHELAPRDAQTGPAVRYDENVMSNHLAMLVDSPALQEIYKLMSKSIHEHHQL
;
A
#
# COMPACT_ATOMS: atom_id res chain seq x y z
N VAL A 1 5.37 22.88 15.14
CA VAL A 1 4.64 21.87 15.91
C VAL A 1 3.35 21.47 15.19
N ARG A 2 2.59 22.46 14.70
CA ARG A 2 1.35 22.16 13.97
C ARG A 2 1.60 21.41 12.66
N LEU A 3 2.66 21.77 11.94
CA LEU A 3 3.03 21.10 10.70
C LEU A 3 3.39 19.64 10.96
N VAL A 4 4.16 19.39 12.02
CA VAL A 4 4.51 18.03 12.41
C VAL A 4 3.25 17.23 12.77
N GLY A 5 2.33 17.84 13.51
CA GLY A 5 1.07 17.19 13.86
C GLY A 5 0.23 16.85 12.64
N SER A 6 0.13 17.79 11.68
CA SER A 6 -0.63 17.57 10.44
C SER A 6 -0.02 16.47 9.59
N GLU A 7 1.31 16.46 9.44
CA GLU A 7 2.02 15.44 8.67
C GLU A 7 1.82 14.06 9.30
N MET A 8 1.92 13.95 10.62
CA MET A 8 1.71 12.69 11.32
C MET A 8 0.28 12.20 11.16
N CYS A 9 -0.69 13.11 11.19
CA CYS A 9 -2.10 12.76 11.01
C CYS A 9 -2.35 12.19 9.61
N ILE A 10 -1.80 12.82 8.58
CA ILE A 10 -1.92 12.34 7.21
C ILE A 10 -1.30 10.94 7.09
N ARG A 11 -0.09 10.77 7.56
CA ARG A 11 0.62 9.49 7.50
C ARG A 11 -0.16 8.40 8.22
N ASP A 12 -0.55 8.68 9.47
CA ASP A 12 -1.21 7.66 10.30
C ASP A 12 -2.57 7.27 9.75
N SER A 13 -3.37 8.25 9.33
CA SER A 13 -4.71 7.96 8.82
C SER A 13 -4.65 7.23 7.48
N PHE A 14 -3.75 7.61 6.59
CA PHE A 14 -3.61 6.95 5.30
C PHE A 14 -3.08 5.53 5.44
N THR A 15 -2.06 5.36 6.28
CA THR A 15 -1.50 4.03 6.55
C THR A 15 -2.55 3.12 7.17
N ASN A 16 -3.28 3.61 8.17
CA ASN A 16 -4.32 2.80 8.81
C ASN A 16 -5.44 2.45 7.83
N HIS A 17 -5.83 3.38 6.98
CA HIS A 17 -6.85 3.10 5.99
C HIS A 17 -6.43 2.00 5.01
N MET A 18 -5.16 1.97 4.64
CA MET A 18 -4.65 0.88 3.80
C MET A 18 -4.77 -0.47 4.51
N TYR A 19 -4.55 -0.50 5.82
CA TYR A 19 -4.78 -1.74 6.59
C TYR A 19 -6.26 -2.12 6.57
N ALA A 20 -7.16 -1.14 6.70
CA ALA A 20 -8.60 -1.40 6.67
C ALA A 20 -9.03 -1.99 5.31
N LEU A 21 -8.52 -1.42 4.22
CA LEU A 21 -8.81 -1.94 2.88
C LEU A 21 -8.25 -3.34 2.68
N ALA A 22 -7.06 -3.61 3.20
CA ALA A 22 -6.48 -4.94 3.15
C ALA A 22 -7.30 -5.94 3.95
N ALA A 23 -7.81 -5.55 5.12
CA ALA A 23 -8.68 -6.40 5.94
C ALA A 23 -9.97 -6.77 5.18
N ASP A 24 -10.57 -5.80 4.50
CA ASP A 24 -11.77 -6.03 3.70
C ASP A 24 -11.49 -7.02 2.56
N LEU A 25 -10.35 -6.87 1.91
CA LEU A 25 -9.96 -7.76 0.82
C LEU A 25 -9.72 -9.19 1.32
N LEU A 26 -9.06 -9.33 2.47
CA LEU A 26 -8.82 -10.65 3.07
C LEU A 26 -10.13 -11.31 3.48
N GLU A 27 -11.08 -10.55 4.02
CA GLU A 27 -12.39 -11.09 4.39
C GLU A 27 -13.12 -11.68 3.18
N LYS A 28 -12.98 -11.05 2.03
CA LYS A 28 -13.56 -11.54 0.78
C LYS A 28 -13.06 -12.95 0.44
N TYR A 29 -11.83 -13.28 0.82
CA TYR A 29 -11.23 -14.59 0.59
C TYR A 29 -11.26 -15.48 1.83
N ASN A 30 -12.04 -15.11 2.86
CA ASN A 30 -12.17 -15.84 4.12
C ASN A 30 -10.84 -16.01 4.86
N LEU A 31 -9.98 -15.00 4.78
CA LEU A 31 -8.71 -15.00 5.47
C LEU A 31 -8.74 -13.99 6.63
N PRO A 32 -8.22 -14.36 7.82
CA PRO A 32 -8.17 -13.41 8.93
C PRO A 32 -7.10 -12.35 8.70
N PHE A 33 -7.32 -11.16 9.26
CA PHE A 33 -6.35 -10.07 9.15
C PHE A 33 -4.98 -10.44 9.75
N ASP A 34 -4.98 -11.35 10.71
CA ASP A 34 -3.75 -11.77 11.41
C ASP A 34 -2.65 -12.25 10.47
N VAL A 35 -3.02 -12.77 9.27
CA VAL A 35 -2.01 -13.22 8.30
C VAL A 35 -1.16 -12.06 7.78
N MET A 36 -1.65 -10.82 7.94
CA MET A 36 -0.92 -9.61 7.51
C MET A 36 0.04 -9.08 8.56
N LEU A 37 -0.14 -9.48 9.83
CA LEU A 37 0.65 -8.89 10.93
C LEU A 37 2.16 -9.03 10.73
N PRO A 38 2.70 -10.19 10.36
CA PRO A 38 4.15 -10.30 10.10
C PRO A 38 4.62 -9.37 8.98
N LEU A 39 3.79 -9.17 7.96
CA LEU A 39 4.13 -8.28 6.85
C LEU A 39 4.11 -6.82 7.26
N ILE A 40 3.13 -6.44 8.09
CA ILE A 40 3.06 -5.10 8.65
C ILE A 40 4.30 -4.81 9.49
N ASP A 41 4.67 -5.75 10.35
CA ASP A 41 5.84 -5.63 11.20
C ASP A 41 7.11 -5.50 10.38
N GLU A 42 7.25 -6.29 9.32
CA GLU A 42 8.42 -6.24 8.44
C GLU A 42 8.51 -4.92 7.69
N THR A 43 7.39 -4.42 7.20
CA THR A 43 7.35 -3.12 6.51
C THR A 43 7.78 -2.00 7.45
N ALA A 44 7.29 -2.03 8.69
CA ALA A 44 7.67 -1.04 9.70
C ALA A 44 9.15 -1.16 10.06
N ARG A 45 9.65 -2.39 10.19
CA ARG A 45 11.07 -2.62 10.53
C ARG A 45 11.99 -2.07 9.45
N LYS A 46 11.63 -2.25 8.19
CA LYS A 46 12.47 -1.80 7.07
C LYS A 46 12.76 -0.30 7.10
N VAL A 47 11.77 0.52 7.50
CA VAL A 47 11.99 1.96 7.52
C VAL A 47 12.85 2.43 8.68
N HIS A 48 13.17 1.54 9.62
CA HIS A 48 14.18 1.82 10.65
C HIS A 48 15.60 1.67 10.11
N GLU A 49 15.78 0.88 9.08
CA GLU A 49 17.10 0.57 8.51
C GLU A 49 17.33 1.27 7.18
N LEU A 50 16.28 1.46 6.39
CA LEU A 50 16.36 2.04 5.06
C LEU A 50 15.45 3.26 4.96
N ALA A 51 15.82 4.23 4.13
CA ALA A 51 14.88 5.29 3.78
C ALA A 51 13.65 4.67 3.12
N PRO A 52 12.45 5.22 3.34
CA PRO A 52 11.24 4.65 2.75
C PRO A 52 11.31 4.44 1.24
N ARG A 53 11.97 5.34 0.54
CA ARG A 53 12.15 5.21 -0.91
C ARG A 53 12.93 3.95 -1.27
N ASP A 54 13.96 3.64 -0.51
CA ASP A 54 14.81 2.47 -0.77
C ASP A 54 14.17 1.18 -0.30
N ALA A 55 13.21 1.27 0.63
CA ALA A 55 12.49 0.12 1.14
C ALA A 55 11.31 -0.29 0.25
N GLN A 56 10.93 0.56 -0.71
CA GLN A 56 9.76 0.31 -1.55
C GLN A 56 9.96 -0.92 -2.43
N THR A 57 8.96 -1.81 -2.40
CA THR A 57 8.91 -3.01 -3.22
C THR A 57 7.59 -3.06 -3.98
N GLY A 58 7.39 -4.10 -4.73
CA GLY A 58 6.15 -4.35 -5.45
C GLY A 58 6.26 -4.09 -6.95
N PRO A 59 5.22 -4.46 -7.70
CA PRO A 59 5.25 -4.37 -9.17
C PRO A 59 5.24 -2.94 -9.71
N ALA A 60 4.71 -1.99 -8.95
CA ALA A 60 4.60 -0.60 -9.41
C ALA A 60 5.97 0.06 -9.59
N VAL A 61 6.96 -0.32 -8.80
CA VAL A 61 8.32 0.22 -8.91
C VAL A 61 8.87 -0.02 -10.31
N ARG A 62 8.67 -1.24 -10.82
CA ARG A 62 9.16 -1.68 -12.13
C ARG A 62 8.15 -1.45 -13.26
N TYR A 63 6.97 -0.98 -12.90
CA TYR A 63 5.82 -0.89 -13.82
C TYR A 63 5.52 -2.23 -14.49
N ASP A 64 5.39 -3.26 -13.67
CA ASP A 64 5.09 -4.62 -14.14
C ASP A 64 3.60 -4.72 -14.49
N GLU A 65 3.29 -4.45 -15.75
CA GLU A 65 1.90 -4.38 -16.20
C GLU A 65 1.13 -5.68 -16.03
N ASN A 66 1.80 -6.82 -16.22
CA ASN A 66 1.13 -8.12 -16.08
C ASN A 66 0.64 -8.36 -14.65
N VAL A 67 1.53 -8.11 -13.68
CA VAL A 67 1.17 -8.28 -12.27
C VAL A 67 0.12 -7.26 -11.88
N MET A 68 0.27 -6.00 -12.30
CA MET A 68 -0.66 -4.94 -11.98
C MET A 68 -2.05 -5.21 -12.55
N SER A 69 -2.13 -5.73 -13.77
CA SER A 69 -3.39 -6.10 -14.39
C SER A 69 -4.07 -7.24 -13.64
N ASN A 70 -3.30 -8.22 -13.17
CA ASN A 70 -3.83 -9.32 -12.36
C ASN A 70 -4.38 -8.80 -11.03
N HIS A 71 -3.68 -7.88 -10.39
CA HIS A 71 -4.16 -7.26 -9.16
C HIS A 71 -5.46 -6.49 -9.39
N LEU A 72 -5.53 -5.71 -10.46
CA LEU A 72 -6.75 -4.96 -10.79
C LEU A 72 -7.93 -5.89 -11.06
N ALA A 73 -7.69 -7.02 -11.72
CA ALA A 73 -8.72 -8.03 -11.96
C ALA A 73 -9.25 -8.59 -10.64
N MET A 74 -8.40 -8.78 -9.65
CA MET A 74 -8.82 -9.23 -8.32
C MET A 74 -9.69 -8.20 -7.61
N LEU A 75 -9.60 -6.94 -7.98
CA LEU A 75 -10.33 -5.83 -7.36
C LEU A 75 -11.56 -5.42 -8.18
N VAL A 76 -11.98 -6.24 -9.14
CA VAL A 76 -13.07 -5.88 -10.05
C VAL A 76 -14.38 -5.55 -9.34
N ASP A 77 -14.63 -6.17 -8.18
CA ASP A 77 -15.83 -5.94 -7.41
C ASP A 77 -15.78 -4.64 -6.58
N SER A 78 -14.66 -3.96 -6.59
CA SER A 78 -14.43 -2.76 -5.77
C SER A 78 -13.84 -1.65 -6.63
N PRO A 79 -14.67 -0.95 -7.43
CA PRO A 79 -14.17 0.12 -8.31
C PRO A 79 -13.37 1.20 -7.58
N ALA A 80 -13.80 1.58 -6.38
CA ALA A 80 -13.08 2.57 -5.58
C ALA A 80 -11.68 2.09 -5.22
N LEU A 81 -11.55 0.82 -4.86
CA LEU A 81 -10.24 0.23 -4.53
C LEU A 81 -9.36 0.13 -5.77
N GLN A 82 -9.94 -0.16 -6.93
CA GLN A 82 -9.20 -0.14 -8.20
C GLN A 82 -8.61 1.24 -8.48
N GLU A 83 -9.38 2.30 -8.23
CA GLU A 83 -8.90 3.66 -8.43
C GLU A 83 -7.76 4.00 -7.47
N ILE A 84 -7.88 3.60 -6.22
CA ILE A 84 -6.81 3.78 -5.23
C ILE A 84 -5.56 3.02 -5.68
N TYR A 85 -5.72 1.79 -6.14
CA TYR A 85 -4.61 0.97 -6.62
C TYR A 85 -3.89 1.65 -7.79
N LYS A 86 -4.64 2.14 -8.76
CA LYS A 86 -4.07 2.83 -9.93
C LYS A 86 -3.31 4.08 -9.51
N LEU A 87 -3.91 4.89 -8.65
CA LEU A 87 -3.30 6.15 -8.21
C LEU A 87 -2.03 5.89 -7.39
N MET A 88 -2.07 4.95 -6.46
CA MET A 88 -0.89 4.59 -5.67
C MET A 88 0.21 3.99 -6.53
N SER A 89 -0.15 3.12 -7.48
CA SER A 89 0.83 2.53 -8.39
C SER A 89 1.51 3.58 -9.24
N LYS A 90 0.76 4.54 -9.74
CA LYS A 90 1.30 5.66 -10.51
C LYS A 90 2.25 6.50 -9.65
N SER A 91 1.83 6.80 -8.43
CA SER A 91 2.64 7.59 -7.49
C SER A 91 3.96 6.90 -7.16
N ILE A 92 3.90 5.59 -6.90
CA ILE A 92 5.11 4.81 -6.61
C ILE A 92 6.06 4.84 -7.79
N HIS A 93 5.55 4.59 -8.99
CA HIS A 93 6.37 4.54 -10.20
C HIS A 93 7.02 5.91 -10.47
N GLU A 94 6.24 6.97 -10.44
CA GLU A 94 6.75 8.33 -10.68
C GLU A 94 7.80 8.73 -9.64
N HIS A 95 7.57 8.37 -8.38
CA HIS A 95 8.52 8.71 -7.30
C HIS A 95 9.88 8.05 -7.53
N HIS A 96 9.91 6.87 -8.14
CA HIS A 96 11.16 6.14 -8.40
C HIS A 96 11.81 6.51 -9.73
N GLN A 97 11.19 7.35 -10.54
CA GLN A 97 11.81 7.91 -11.74
C GLN A 97 12.66 9.14 -11.43
N LEU A 98 12.50 9.72 -10.26
CA LEU A 98 13.29 10.86 -9.83
C LEU A 98 14.66 10.40 -9.32
#